data_26b985d49d97458b1d583d0c6de0c9d6
#
_entry.id   26b985d49d97458b1d583d0c6de0c9d6
#
_cell.length_a   1.000
_cell.length_b   1.000
_cell.length_c   1.000
_cell.angle_alpha   90.00
_cell.angle_beta   90.00
_cell.angle_gamma   90.00
#
_symmetry.space_group_name_H-M   'P 1'
#
loop_
_entity.id
_entity.type
_entity.pdbx_description
1 polymer ?
#
loop_
_entity_poly.entity_id
_entity_poly.type
_entity_poly.pdbx_seq_one_letter_code
_entity_poly.pdbx_strand_id
1 'polypeptide(L)'
;GFNLNPITSFMNLGLLAEDYPEGKIRWYEVNREKMTMQFQPGIEVPVRPFPGTIGVDMAAPGKWSNVPPGLHGGNMDNKEMVAGTVIYLPVQLKGGMLRTGDSHLAQGDGEVNLNAIEGSFKAITLRITVRKDLKKLVDWPMMSTPTHWITMGMHTNLLESSKMATRKAIYFLRDYYGLDEVEAYALCSEVVDLRVTQLVDYTLGIHAMIPKSCFVGEKYASKNKLLIEPQA
;
A
#
# COMPACT_ATOMS: atom_id res chain seq x y z
N GLY A 1 -13.22 14.93 -7.30
CA GLY A 1 -11.99 14.83 -6.57
C GLY A 1 -11.36 16.19 -6.33
N PHE A 2 -10.54 16.32 -5.36
CA PHE A 2 -9.77 17.53 -5.08
C PHE A 2 -8.35 17.16 -4.68
N ASN A 3 -7.44 18.11 -4.81
CA ASN A 3 -6.06 17.98 -4.37
C ASN A 3 -5.71 19.24 -3.57
N LEU A 4 -5.02 19.04 -2.46
CA LEU A 4 -4.54 20.09 -1.59
C LEU A 4 -3.02 20.10 -1.65
N ASN A 5 -2.42 21.15 -2.15
CA ASN A 5 -1.05 21.42 -1.73
C ASN A 5 -1.10 21.77 -0.23
N PRO A 6 -0.10 21.41 0.57
CA PRO A 6 -0.14 21.64 2.01
C PRO A 6 -0.47 23.11 2.32
N ILE A 7 -1.65 23.31 2.90
CA ILE A 7 -2.23 24.65 3.09
C ILE A 7 -1.65 25.32 4.33
N THR A 8 -0.99 24.60 5.20
CA THR A 8 -0.65 25.14 6.49
C THR A 8 0.76 24.76 6.92
N SER A 9 1.42 25.75 7.51
CA SER A 9 2.56 25.58 8.42
C SER A 9 2.33 24.50 9.51
N PHE A 10 1.12 24.01 9.66
CA PHE A 10 0.75 22.98 10.62
C PHE A 10 1.22 21.59 10.25
N MET A 11 1.35 21.28 8.98
CA MET A 11 1.73 19.94 8.58
C MET A 11 3.08 19.85 7.87
N ASN A 12 3.52 20.85 7.17
CA ASN A 12 4.82 20.91 6.45
C ASN A 12 5.40 19.53 6.08
N LEU A 13 4.51 18.61 5.66
CA LEU A 13 4.81 17.19 5.45
C LEU A 13 5.08 16.84 3.99
N GLY A 14 4.69 17.71 3.06
CA GLY A 14 5.03 17.52 1.66
C GLY A 14 6.54 17.43 1.46
N LEU A 15 6.99 16.62 0.51
CA LEU A 15 8.41 16.39 0.25
C LEU A 15 9.20 17.67 -0.05
N LEU A 16 8.57 18.66 -0.65
CA LEU A 16 9.14 19.98 -1.00
C LEU A 16 8.32 21.11 -0.37
N ALA A 17 7.90 20.93 0.87
CA ALA A 17 7.01 21.88 1.53
C ALA A 17 7.65 23.27 1.71
N GLU A 18 8.97 23.34 1.91
CA GLU A 18 9.72 24.59 1.97
C GLU A 18 9.76 25.36 0.66
N ASP A 19 9.75 24.66 -0.48
CA ASP A 19 9.79 25.30 -1.80
C ASP A 19 8.39 25.76 -2.25
N TYR A 20 7.34 25.14 -1.74
CA TYR A 20 5.94 25.38 -2.09
C TYR A 20 5.07 25.63 -0.86
N PRO A 21 5.31 26.71 -0.09
CA PRO A 21 4.63 26.97 1.16
C PRO A 21 3.16 27.40 0.98
N GLU A 22 2.75 27.78 -0.23
CA GLU A 22 1.39 28.25 -0.49
C GLU A 22 0.45 27.06 -0.76
N GLY A 23 -0.61 26.97 0.03
CA GLY A 23 -1.66 25.99 -0.18
C GLY A 23 -2.59 26.38 -1.33
N LYS A 24 -3.03 25.38 -2.09
CA LYS A 24 -3.99 25.56 -3.19
C LYS A 24 -4.98 24.41 -3.23
N ILE A 25 -6.28 24.73 -3.20
CA ILE A 25 -7.34 23.76 -3.42
C ILE A 25 -7.67 23.71 -4.91
N ARG A 26 -7.71 22.51 -5.47
CA ARG A 26 -8.21 22.24 -6.82
C ARG A 26 -9.37 21.27 -6.77
N TRP A 27 -10.41 21.54 -7.53
CA TRP A 27 -11.55 20.66 -7.72
C TRP A 27 -11.47 20.00 -9.08
N TYR A 28 -11.78 18.70 -9.12
CA TYR A 28 -11.78 17.92 -10.34
C TYR A 28 -13.14 17.23 -10.52
N GLU A 29 -13.66 17.28 -11.74
CA GLU A 29 -14.80 16.48 -12.13
C GLU A 29 -14.34 15.14 -12.70
N VAL A 30 -14.95 14.05 -12.21
CA VAL A 30 -14.64 12.71 -12.67
C VAL A 30 -15.48 12.38 -13.90
N ASN A 31 -14.84 12.14 -15.02
CA ASN A 31 -15.48 11.48 -16.14
C ASN A 31 -15.59 9.98 -15.85
N ARG A 32 -16.77 9.52 -15.45
CA ARG A 32 -17.01 8.13 -15.04
C ARG A 32 -16.99 7.14 -16.20
N GLU A 33 -17.25 7.58 -17.41
CA GLU A 33 -17.22 6.71 -18.60
C GLU A 33 -15.78 6.43 -19.01
N LYS A 34 -14.94 7.46 -19.04
CA LYS A 34 -13.52 7.34 -19.39
C LYS A 34 -12.63 6.96 -18.21
N MET A 35 -13.14 7.05 -16.98
CA MET A 35 -12.34 6.93 -15.74
C MET A 35 -11.12 7.86 -15.78
N THR A 36 -11.36 9.15 -16.07
CA THR A 36 -10.34 10.20 -16.09
C THR A 36 -10.84 11.47 -15.43
N MET A 37 -9.90 12.34 -15.08
CA MET A 37 -10.14 13.71 -14.63
C MET A 37 -9.24 14.66 -15.42
N GLN A 38 -9.78 15.80 -15.86
CA GLN A 38 -8.97 16.80 -16.51
C GLN A 38 -8.19 17.63 -15.48
N PHE A 39 -6.88 17.51 -15.49
CA PHE A 39 -6.01 18.30 -14.63
C PHE A 39 -5.92 19.75 -15.12
N GLN A 40 -5.74 19.92 -16.43
CA GLN A 40 -5.84 21.17 -17.16
C GLN A 40 -6.03 20.85 -18.67
N PRO A 41 -6.34 21.84 -19.53
CA PRO A 41 -6.49 21.58 -20.96
C PRO A 41 -5.31 20.79 -21.53
N GLY A 42 -5.60 19.60 -22.09
CA GLY A 42 -4.60 18.70 -22.68
C GLY A 42 -3.89 17.77 -21.69
N ILE A 43 -4.21 17.82 -20.38
CA ILE A 43 -3.66 16.91 -19.38
C ILE A 43 -4.81 16.19 -18.66
N GLU A 44 -4.90 14.88 -18.85
CA GLU A 44 -5.87 14.01 -18.16
C GLU A 44 -5.14 13.10 -17.16
N VAL A 45 -5.75 12.92 -15.98
CA VAL A 45 -5.28 12.00 -14.93
C VAL A 45 -6.19 10.79 -14.92
N PRO A 46 -5.66 9.56 -15.05
CA PRO A 46 -6.46 8.35 -14.92
C PRO A 46 -7.01 8.19 -13.50
N VAL A 47 -8.28 7.80 -13.39
CA VAL A 47 -8.94 7.47 -12.11
C VAL A 47 -8.74 6.01 -11.80
N ARG A 48 -8.10 5.74 -10.66
CA ARG A 48 -7.82 4.39 -10.14
C ARG A 48 -8.12 4.38 -8.65
N PRO A 49 -9.40 4.23 -8.25
CA PRO A 49 -9.84 4.44 -6.87
C PRO A 49 -9.30 3.38 -5.91
N PHE A 50 -8.89 3.81 -4.73
CA PHE A 50 -8.48 2.92 -3.63
C PHE A 50 -8.63 3.61 -2.27
N PRO A 51 -8.76 2.88 -1.15
CA PRO A 51 -8.65 3.45 0.18
C PRO A 51 -7.19 3.71 0.51
N GLY A 52 -6.79 4.93 0.86
CA GLY A 52 -5.46 5.24 1.41
C GLY A 52 -5.24 4.56 2.75
N THR A 53 -6.29 4.54 3.56
CA THR A 53 -6.27 3.96 4.91
C THR A 53 -7.07 2.67 5.00
N ILE A 54 -6.41 1.57 5.39
CA ILE A 54 -7.04 0.33 5.83
C ILE A 54 -6.17 -0.36 6.88
N GLY A 55 -6.74 -0.65 8.05
CA GLY A 55 -5.96 -1.20 9.16
C GLY A 55 -6.79 -1.86 10.24
N VAL A 56 -6.09 -2.48 11.19
CA VAL A 56 -6.63 -3.13 12.39
C VAL A 56 -6.10 -2.44 13.65
N ASP A 57 -6.72 -2.69 14.81
CA ASP A 57 -6.22 -2.10 16.06
C ASP A 57 -4.89 -2.70 16.50
N MET A 58 -4.07 -1.86 17.13
CA MET A 58 -2.79 -2.24 17.74
C MET A 58 -2.99 -2.87 19.12
N ALA A 59 -2.12 -3.82 19.48
CA ALA A 59 -2.14 -4.46 20.80
C ALA A 59 -1.79 -3.49 21.93
N ALA A 60 -0.93 -2.51 21.67
CA ALA A 60 -0.52 -1.55 22.69
C ALA A 60 -1.69 -0.59 23.01
N PRO A 61 -2.07 -0.45 24.30
CA PRO A 61 -3.13 0.46 24.70
C PRO A 61 -2.70 1.92 24.49
N GLY A 62 -3.67 2.80 24.22
CA GLY A 62 -3.41 4.22 24.08
C GLY A 62 -4.24 4.90 23.00
N LYS A 63 -3.92 6.18 22.76
CA LYS A 63 -4.41 6.95 21.62
C LYS A 63 -3.27 7.03 20.60
N TRP A 64 -3.53 6.58 19.41
CA TRP A 64 -2.56 6.53 18.33
C TRP A 64 -2.97 7.49 17.21
N SER A 65 -1.97 8.15 16.63
CA SER A 65 -2.20 8.92 15.40
C SER A 65 -2.63 7.98 14.28
N ASN A 66 -3.55 8.44 13.44
CA ASN A 66 -3.96 7.74 12.24
C ASN A 66 -3.12 8.12 11.01
N VAL A 67 -2.16 9.05 11.16
CA VAL A 67 -1.31 9.50 10.05
C VAL A 67 -0.23 8.48 9.71
N PRO A 68 0.67 8.05 10.62
CA PRO A 68 1.73 7.11 10.26
C PRO A 68 1.19 5.67 10.09
N PRO A 69 1.48 5.00 8.98
CA PRO A 69 1.22 3.57 8.81
C PRO A 69 2.21 2.72 9.64
N GLY A 70 1.88 1.44 9.81
CA GLY A 70 2.74 0.52 10.55
C GLY A 70 2.28 -0.93 10.53
N LEU A 71 2.62 -1.69 11.60
CA LEU A 71 2.23 -3.10 11.76
C LEU A 71 0.72 -3.34 11.64
N HIS A 72 -0.08 -2.38 12.02
CA HIS A 72 -1.54 -2.42 11.93
C HIS A 72 -2.10 -2.16 10.52
N GLY A 73 -1.25 -1.86 9.54
CA GLY A 73 -1.63 -1.25 8.28
C GLY A 73 -1.81 0.26 8.47
N GLY A 74 -3.04 0.73 8.47
CA GLY A 74 -3.38 2.14 8.67
C GLY A 74 -3.27 2.94 7.38
N ASN A 75 -2.73 4.14 7.46
CA ASN A 75 -2.58 5.09 6.36
C ASN A 75 -1.39 4.72 5.47
N MET A 76 -1.55 3.62 4.72
CA MET A 76 -0.46 3.06 3.91
C MET A 76 -0.26 3.80 2.59
N ASP A 77 -1.30 4.47 2.08
CA ASP A 77 -1.30 5.22 0.82
C ASP A 77 -0.66 4.45 -0.34
N ASN A 78 -0.97 3.16 -0.38
CA ASN A 78 -0.44 2.30 -1.42
C ASN A 78 -1.43 2.19 -2.58
N LYS A 79 -1.10 2.81 -3.70
CA LYS A 79 -1.97 2.85 -4.88
C LYS A 79 -2.29 1.49 -5.50
N GLU A 80 -1.67 0.40 -5.02
CA GLU A 80 -2.00 -0.96 -5.41
C GLU A 80 -3.21 -1.54 -4.66
N MET A 81 -3.77 -0.82 -3.68
CA MET A 81 -4.97 -1.22 -2.91
C MET A 81 -6.30 -1.06 -3.68
N VAL A 82 -6.28 -1.24 -4.97
CA VAL A 82 -7.47 -1.14 -5.84
C VAL A 82 -8.40 -2.35 -5.72
N ALA A 83 -9.59 -2.25 -6.31
CA ALA A 83 -10.52 -3.37 -6.40
C ALA A 83 -9.84 -4.63 -7.00
N GLY A 84 -10.04 -5.78 -6.35
CA GLY A 84 -9.40 -7.06 -6.72
C GLY A 84 -8.07 -7.33 -6.04
N THR A 85 -7.52 -6.38 -5.30
CA THR A 85 -6.36 -6.60 -4.42
C THR A 85 -6.78 -7.25 -3.11
N VAL A 86 -5.99 -8.22 -2.66
CA VAL A 86 -6.11 -8.82 -1.33
C VAL A 86 -5.07 -8.21 -0.42
N ILE A 87 -5.52 -7.68 0.73
CA ILE A 87 -4.64 -7.09 1.74
C ILE A 87 -4.60 -8.04 2.94
N TYR A 88 -3.41 -8.38 3.40
CA TYR A 88 -3.19 -9.23 4.56
C TYR A 88 -2.66 -8.36 5.71
N LEU A 89 -3.39 -8.36 6.81
CA LEU A 89 -3.05 -7.58 8.00
C LEU A 89 -2.82 -8.51 9.20
N PRO A 90 -1.74 -8.35 9.95
CA PRO A 90 -1.50 -9.11 11.17
C PRO A 90 -2.43 -8.62 12.28
N VAL A 91 -3.48 -9.41 12.58
CA VAL A 91 -4.45 -9.09 13.62
C VAL A 91 -3.81 -9.26 15.00
N GLN A 92 -3.74 -8.19 15.77
CA GLN A 92 -3.07 -8.15 17.08
C GLN A 92 -4.01 -8.36 18.26
N LEU A 93 -5.30 -8.03 18.10
CA LEU A 93 -6.32 -8.10 19.13
C LEU A 93 -7.51 -8.95 18.69
N LYS A 94 -8.18 -9.59 19.67
CA LYS A 94 -9.45 -10.27 19.41
C LYS A 94 -10.49 -9.28 18.85
N GLY A 95 -11.09 -9.63 17.71
CA GLY A 95 -12.05 -8.78 17.01
C GLY A 95 -11.41 -7.92 15.89
N GLY A 96 -10.09 -7.68 15.91
CA GLY A 96 -9.34 -7.00 14.87
C GLY A 96 -9.66 -5.52 14.69
N MET A 97 -10.91 -5.10 14.90
CA MET A 97 -11.39 -3.71 14.78
C MET A 97 -10.97 -3.06 13.46
N LEU A 98 -11.32 -3.72 12.35
CA LEU A 98 -10.98 -3.24 11.00
C LEU A 98 -11.54 -1.84 10.76
N ARG A 99 -10.70 -0.96 10.23
CA ARG A 99 -11.03 0.41 9.82
C ARG A 99 -10.57 0.65 8.39
N THR A 100 -11.33 1.46 7.67
CA THR A 100 -10.97 1.94 6.32
C THR A 100 -11.52 3.33 6.10
N GLY A 101 -10.85 4.10 5.29
CA GLY A 101 -11.24 5.46 4.93
C GLY A 101 -10.28 6.04 3.91
N ASP A 102 -10.21 7.37 3.86
CA ASP A 102 -9.25 8.09 3.06
C ASP A 102 -9.31 7.69 1.58
N SER A 103 -10.32 8.22 0.90
CA SER A 103 -10.69 7.75 -0.44
C SER A 103 -9.89 8.46 -1.51
N HIS A 104 -8.90 7.79 -2.09
CA HIS A 104 -8.07 8.28 -3.17
C HIS A 104 -8.63 7.92 -4.54
N LEU A 105 -8.68 8.88 -5.45
CA LEU A 105 -9.10 8.67 -6.85
C LEU A 105 -7.90 8.47 -7.78
N ALA A 106 -6.77 9.07 -7.46
CA ALA A 106 -5.49 8.88 -8.16
C ALA A 106 -4.33 9.32 -7.27
N GLN A 107 -3.23 8.58 -7.33
CA GLN A 107 -2.00 8.89 -6.61
C GLN A 107 -0.80 8.40 -7.41
N GLY A 108 0.26 9.20 -7.46
CA GLY A 108 1.59 8.77 -7.90
C GLY A 108 2.35 8.06 -6.79
N ASP A 109 3.37 7.28 -7.15
CA ASP A 109 4.31 6.77 -6.15
C ASP A 109 4.98 7.94 -5.42
N GLY A 110 5.08 7.82 -4.09
CA GLY A 110 5.66 8.83 -3.22
C GLY A 110 4.68 9.80 -2.60
N GLU A 111 3.49 10.01 -3.16
CA GLU A 111 2.48 10.97 -2.66
C GLU A 111 3.09 12.33 -2.28
N VAL A 112 3.95 12.85 -3.15
CA VAL A 112 5.00 13.81 -2.84
C VAL A 112 4.54 15.16 -2.27
N ASN A 113 3.28 15.53 -2.46
CA ASN A 113 2.74 16.77 -1.89
C ASN A 113 1.78 16.55 -0.70
N LEU A 114 1.80 15.37 -0.07
CA LEU A 114 0.93 14.98 1.04
C LEU A 114 -0.50 14.62 0.64
N ASN A 115 -0.84 14.67 -0.62
CA ASN A 115 -2.22 14.39 -1.05
C ASN A 115 -2.25 13.54 -2.30
N ALA A 116 -3.16 12.57 -2.30
CA ALA A 116 -3.69 12.02 -3.54
C ALA A 116 -4.69 13.01 -4.18
N ILE A 117 -5.38 12.62 -5.22
CA ILE A 117 -6.63 13.27 -5.58
C ILE A 117 -7.70 12.68 -4.68
N GLU A 118 -8.01 13.43 -3.64
CA GLU A 118 -8.99 13.07 -2.62
C GLU A 118 -10.40 13.03 -3.21
N GLY A 119 -11.20 12.07 -2.76
CA GLY A 119 -12.56 11.94 -3.24
C GLY A 119 -13.48 11.29 -2.23
N SER A 120 -14.75 11.20 -2.57
CA SER A 120 -15.74 10.52 -1.74
C SER A 120 -16.28 9.30 -2.49
N PHE A 121 -16.21 8.13 -1.86
CA PHE A 121 -16.84 6.93 -2.39
C PHE A 121 -18.26 6.80 -1.87
N LYS A 122 -19.17 6.36 -2.76
CA LYS A 122 -20.52 5.99 -2.33
C LYS A 122 -20.49 4.77 -1.40
N ALA A 123 -19.59 3.83 -1.66
CA ALA A 123 -19.39 2.63 -0.87
C ALA A 123 -18.01 2.00 -1.14
N ILE A 124 -17.49 1.31 -0.14
CA ILE A 124 -16.37 0.37 -0.25
C ILE A 124 -16.91 -1.00 0.14
N THR A 125 -16.77 -1.99 -0.75
CA THR A 125 -17.17 -3.37 -0.45
C THR A 125 -15.92 -4.20 -0.14
N LEU A 126 -15.87 -4.77 1.06
CA LEU A 126 -14.78 -5.62 1.53
C LEU A 126 -15.27 -7.05 1.76
N ARG A 127 -14.49 -8.03 1.30
CA ARG A 127 -14.64 -9.43 1.74
C ARG A 127 -13.61 -9.67 2.82
N ILE A 128 -14.06 -10.01 4.01
CA ILE A 128 -13.19 -10.22 5.18
C ILE A 128 -13.11 -11.70 5.49
N THR A 129 -11.89 -12.23 5.60
CA THR A 129 -11.63 -13.63 5.97
C THR A 129 -10.50 -13.67 6.99
N VAL A 130 -10.68 -14.47 8.05
CA VAL A 130 -9.62 -14.69 9.04
C VAL A 130 -8.79 -15.91 8.63
N ARG A 131 -7.49 -15.69 8.37
CA ARG A 131 -6.53 -16.69 7.90
C ARG A 131 -5.51 -17.01 8.99
N LYS A 132 -5.90 -17.89 9.94
CA LYS A 132 -5.02 -18.31 11.04
C LYS A 132 -3.81 -19.12 10.57
N ASP A 133 -3.95 -19.82 9.46
CA ASP A 133 -2.90 -20.58 8.78
C ASP A 133 -1.76 -19.71 8.25
N LEU A 134 -2.03 -18.46 7.92
CA LEU A 134 -1.03 -17.51 7.44
C LEU A 134 -0.26 -16.76 8.54
N LYS A 135 -0.50 -17.07 9.82
CA LYS A 135 0.09 -16.34 10.96
C LYS A 135 1.63 -16.25 10.91
N LYS A 136 2.29 -17.29 10.40
CA LYS A 136 3.76 -17.30 10.29
C LYS A 136 4.26 -16.55 9.05
N LEU A 137 3.45 -16.47 8.01
CA LEU A 137 3.79 -15.83 6.74
C LEU A 137 3.51 -14.32 6.78
N VAL A 138 2.42 -13.93 7.45
CA VAL A 138 1.93 -12.54 7.53
C VAL A 138 2.23 -11.98 8.92
N ASP A 139 3.46 -11.57 9.14
CA ASP A 139 3.92 -10.89 10.34
C ASP A 139 3.98 -9.35 10.18
N TRP A 140 3.71 -8.88 8.96
CA TRP A 140 3.70 -7.48 8.56
C TRP A 140 2.67 -7.29 7.43
N PRO A 141 2.09 -6.08 7.23
CA PRO A 141 1.19 -5.84 6.13
C PRO A 141 1.79 -6.24 4.79
N MET A 142 1.03 -7.00 4.01
CA MET A 142 1.39 -7.39 2.65
C MET A 142 0.15 -7.44 1.77
N MET A 143 0.34 -7.51 0.46
CA MET A 143 -0.76 -7.55 -0.49
C MET A 143 -0.51 -8.58 -1.59
N SER A 144 -1.59 -8.93 -2.26
CA SER A 144 -1.56 -9.73 -3.48
C SER A 144 -2.51 -9.13 -4.50
N THR A 145 -1.99 -8.79 -5.65
CA THR A 145 -2.75 -8.45 -6.86
C THR A 145 -2.83 -9.67 -7.78
N PRO A 146 -3.58 -9.63 -8.87
CA PRO A 146 -3.53 -10.69 -9.87
C PRO A 146 -2.13 -10.98 -10.41
N THR A 147 -1.25 -9.98 -10.44
CA THR A 147 0.07 -10.05 -11.09
C THR A 147 1.26 -10.06 -10.14
N HIS A 148 1.10 -9.56 -8.91
CA HIS A 148 2.21 -9.39 -7.96
C HIS A 148 1.85 -9.85 -6.56
N TRP A 149 2.85 -10.32 -5.83
CA TRP A 149 2.89 -10.24 -4.37
C TRP A 149 3.59 -8.95 -3.99
N ILE A 150 3.15 -8.32 -2.90
CA ILE A 150 3.66 -7.03 -2.48
C ILE A 150 4.00 -7.11 -1.00
N THR A 151 5.26 -6.92 -0.65
CA THR A 151 5.70 -6.77 0.74
C THR A 151 6.01 -5.31 1.03
N MET A 152 5.89 -4.89 2.27
CA MET A 152 6.03 -3.49 2.64
C MET A 152 7.11 -3.29 3.69
N GLY A 153 7.78 -2.14 3.62
CA GLY A 153 8.63 -1.60 4.66
C GLY A 153 8.16 -0.19 5.02
N MET A 154 8.11 0.09 6.30
CA MET A 154 7.62 1.37 6.84
C MET A 154 8.54 1.80 7.98
N HIS A 155 9.25 2.91 7.79
CA HIS A 155 10.21 3.44 8.74
C HIS A 155 10.38 4.94 8.54
N THR A 156 10.84 5.68 9.56
CA THR A 156 11.15 7.12 9.46
C THR A 156 12.36 7.43 8.56
N ASN A 157 13.14 6.43 8.20
CA ASN A 157 14.26 6.52 7.26
C ASN A 157 13.97 5.66 6.03
N LEU A 158 14.06 6.25 4.84
CA LEU A 158 13.69 5.58 3.58
C LEU A 158 14.58 4.38 3.25
N LEU A 159 15.87 4.43 3.57
CA LEU A 159 16.77 3.31 3.37
C LEU A 159 16.40 2.12 4.26
N GLU A 160 16.02 2.38 5.51
CA GLU A 160 15.55 1.33 6.43
C GLU A 160 14.19 0.77 5.97
N SER A 161 13.28 1.60 5.43
CA SER A 161 12.05 1.12 4.78
C SER A 161 12.36 0.19 3.61
N SER A 162 13.33 0.56 2.77
CA SER A 162 13.77 -0.28 1.64
C SER A 162 14.35 -1.62 2.10
N LYS A 163 15.24 -1.59 3.09
CA LYS A 163 15.79 -2.82 3.70
C LYS A 163 14.69 -3.71 4.28
N MET A 164 13.71 -3.10 4.95
CA MET A 164 12.58 -3.81 5.54
C MET A 164 11.71 -4.48 4.47
N ALA A 165 11.29 -3.75 3.43
CA ALA A 165 10.51 -4.29 2.32
C ALA A 165 11.23 -5.47 1.65
N THR A 166 12.55 -5.33 1.41
CA THR A 166 13.38 -6.37 0.81
C THR A 166 13.50 -7.60 1.71
N ARG A 167 13.75 -7.44 3.02
CA ARG A 167 13.77 -8.57 3.96
C ARG A 167 12.45 -9.31 3.98
N LYS A 168 11.32 -8.59 3.99
CA LYS A 168 9.99 -9.21 3.92
C LYS A 168 9.78 -9.94 2.59
N ALA A 169 10.29 -9.45 1.48
CA ALA A 169 10.26 -10.15 0.20
C ALA A 169 11.08 -11.45 0.24
N ILE A 170 12.30 -11.41 0.77
CA ILE A 170 13.17 -12.58 0.92
C ILE A 170 12.49 -13.64 1.80
N TYR A 171 11.96 -13.26 2.96
CA TYR A 171 11.28 -14.19 3.88
C TYR A 171 10.00 -14.75 3.25
N PHE A 172 9.24 -13.94 2.53
CA PHE A 172 8.09 -14.42 1.78
C PHE A 172 8.50 -15.45 0.71
N LEU A 173 9.54 -15.18 -0.06
CA LEU A 173 10.06 -16.09 -1.08
C LEU A 173 10.57 -17.41 -0.48
N ARG A 174 11.27 -17.33 0.66
CA ARG A 174 11.71 -18.50 1.40
C ARG A 174 10.53 -19.32 1.93
N ASP A 175 9.64 -18.71 2.69
CA ASP A 175 8.61 -19.40 3.45
C ASP A 175 7.44 -19.85 2.57
N TYR A 176 7.13 -19.09 1.54
CA TYR A 176 6.02 -19.39 0.64
C TYR A 176 6.44 -20.17 -0.60
N TYR A 177 7.53 -19.79 -1.24
CA TYR A 177 8.00 -20.46 -2.46
C TYR A 177 9.04 -21.54 -2.19
N GLY A 178 9.70 -21.54 -1.03
CA GLY A 178 10.70 -22.54 -0.64
C GLY A 178 12.07 -22.30 -1.25
N LEU A 179 12.42 -21.03 -1.54
CA LEU A 179 13.75 -20.66 -2.00
C LEU A 179 14.75 -20.63 -0.81
N ASP A 180 16.02 -20.85 -1.12
CA ASP A 180 17.10 -20.46 -0.20
C ASP A 180 17.14 -18.93 -0.04
N GLU A 181 17.57 -18.42 1.12
CA GLU A 181 17.57 -16.96 1.39
C GLU A 181 18.52 -16.19 0.48
N VAL A 182 19.65 -16.77 0.14
CA VAL A 182 20.65 -16.13 -0.75
C VAL A 182 20.10 -16.08 -2.18
N GLU A 183 19.48 -17.17 -2.64
CA GLU A 183 18.80 -17.22 -3.93
C GLU A 183 17.60 -16.27 -3.98
N ALA A 184 16.81 -16.18 -2.90
CA ALA A 184 15.70 -15.25 -2.78
C ALA A 184 16.19 -13.79 -2.82
N TYR A 185 17.35 -13.50 -2.19
CA TYR A 185 17.94 -12.17 -2.25
C TYR A 185 18.45 -11.84 -3.65
N ALA A 186 19.11 -12.76 -4.34
CA ALA A 186 19.52 -12.59 -5.73
C ALA A 186 18.32 -12.32 -6.63
N LEU A 187 17.26 -13.11 -6.50
CA LEU A 187 16.00 -12.94 -7.27
C LEU A 187 15.37 -11.57 -7.00
N CYS A 188 15.42 -11.07 -5.76
CA CYS A 188 14.96 -9.71 -5.45
C CYS A 188 15.71 -8.65 -6.27
N SER A 189 17.01 -8.80 -6.46
CA SER A 189 17.82 -7.87 -7.25
C SER A 189 17.48 -7.90 -8.74
N GLU A 190 17.05 -9.06 -9.23
CA GLU A 190 16.84 -9.29 -10.66
C GLU A 190 15.41 -8.88 -11.14
N VAL A 191 14.39 -9.08 -10.30
CA VAL A 191 12.99 -8.95 -10.75
C VAL A 191 12.06 -8.23 -9.81
N VAL A 192 12.47 -7.89 -8.58
CA VAL A 192 11.60 -7.23 -7.62
C VAL A 192 11.82 -5.72 -7.63
N ASP A 193 10.81 -4.98 -8.07
CA ASP A 193 10.86 -3.52 -8.06
C ASP A 193 10.59 -2.99 -6.66
N LEU A 194 11.50 -2.17 -6.14
CA LEU A 194 11.26 -1.36 -4.94
C LEU A 194 10.66 -0.03 -5.36
N ARG A 195 9.42 0.21 -4.95
CA ARG A 195 8.70 1.44 -5.26
C ARG A 195 8.43 2.24 -4.01
N VAL A 196 8.54 3.55 -4.12
CA VAL A 196 8.21 4.45 -3.02
C VAL A 196 6.70 4.51 -2.86
N THR A 197 6.18 4.11 -1.70
CA THR A 197 4.74 4.13 -1.44
C THR A 197 4.27 5.54 -1.18
N GLN A 198 4.79 6.16 -0.11
CA GLN A 198 4.61 7.55 0.24
C GLN A 198 5.80 8.07 1.07
N LEU A 199 6.00 9.39 1.10
CA LEU A 199 7.15 10.07 1.73
C LEU A 199 6.73 11.10 2.80
N VAL A 200 5.45 11.16 3.15
CA VAL A 200 4.85 12.35 3.75
C VAL A 200 4.12 12.13 5.07
N ASP A 201 4.05 10.89 5.61
CA ASP A 201 3.26 10.54 6.80
C ASP A 201 4.10 10.23 8.04
N TYR A 202 5.21 10.94 8.24
CA TYR A 202 6.21 10.69 9.30
C TYR A 202 6.88 9.31 9.21
N THR A 203 6.18 8.31 8.71
CA THR A 203 6.68 6.97 8.41
C THR A 203 6.69 6.78 6.91
N LEU A 204 7.89 6.71 6.33
CA LEU A 204 8.09 6.57 4.89
C LEU A 204 7.84 5.13 4.45
N GLY A 205 7.10 4.96 3.37
CA GLY A 205 6.71 3.64 2.86
C GLY A 205 7.48 3.22 1.61
N ILE A 206 7.96 1.98 1.60
CA ILE A 206 8.45 1.28 0.41
C ILE A 206 7.62 0.01 0.23
N HIS A 207 7.24 -0.29 -1.00
CA HIS A 207 6.66 -1.58 -1.34
C HIS A 207 7.48 -2.31 -2.40
N ALA A 208 7.71 -3.60 -2.16
CA ALA A 208 8.45 -4.48 -3.04
C ALA A 208 7.47 -5.29 -3.89
N MET A 209 7.54 -5.14 -5.21
CA MET A 209 6.66 -5.75 -6.20
C MET A 209 7.27 -7.05 -6.73
N ILE A 210 6.83 -8.19 -6.23
CA ILE A 210 7.32 -9.51 -6.62
C ILE A 210 6.43 -10.04 -7.76
N PRO A 211 6.91 -10.12 -9.01
CA PRO A 211 6.08 -10.53 -10.14
C PRO A 211 5.78 -12.03 -10.09
N LYS A 212 4.50 -12.39 -10.09
CA LYS A 212 4.05 -13.80 -10.12
C LYS A 212 4.43 -14.51 -11.41
N SER A 213 4.63 -13.77 -12.49
CA SER A 213 5.02 -14.30 -13.80
C SER A 213 6.39 -14.97 -13.82
N CYS A 214 7.26 -14.71 -12.87
CA CYS A 214 8.56 -15.38 -12.75
C CYS A 214 8.44 -16.83 -12.25
N PHE A 215 7.31 -17.20 -11.63
CA PHE A 215 7.11 -18.53 -11.05
C PHE A 215 6.33 -19.44 -12.00
N VAL A 216 6.96 -19.87 -13.09
CA VAL A 216 6.32 -20.58 -14.21
C VAL A 216 6.25 -22.10 -14.03
N GLY A 217 7.01 -22.70 -13.11
CA GLY A 217 7.00 -24.13 -12.88
C GLY A 217 5.67 -24.63 -12.29
N GLU A 218 5.24 -25.85 -12.64
CA GLU A 218 3.98 -26.44 -12.15
C GLU A 218 3.84 -26.42 -10.63
N LYS A 219 4.95 -26.66 -9.90
CA LYS A 219 4.99 -26.58 -8.42
C LYS A 219 4.60 -25.22 -7.86
N TYR A 220 4.63 -24.16 -8.67
CA TYR A 220 4.29 -22.79 -8.26
C TYR A 220 2.91 -22.35 -8.74
N ALA A 221 2.26 -23.07 -9.65
CA ALA A 221 1.01 -22.65 -10.27
C ALA A 221 -0.11 -22.38 -9.24
N SER A 222 -0.22 -23.22 -8.20
CA SER A 222 -1.18 -23.03 -7.11
C SER A 222 -0.81 -21.83 -6.22
N LYS A 223 0.50 -21.55 -6.06
CA LYS A 223 1.01 -20.46 -5.20
C LYS A 223 0.84 -19.07 -5.81
N ASN A 224 0.65 -18.99 -7.13
CA ASN A 224 0.41 -17.70 -7.81
C ASN A 224 -1.04 -17.21 -7.66
N LYS A 225 -1.93 -18.01 -7.07
CA LYS A 225 -3.32 -17.62 -6.80
C LYS A 225 -3.40 -16.69 -5.59
N LEU A 226 -4.47 -15.90 -5.53
CA LEU A 226 -4.77 -15.10 -4.35
C LEU A 226 -5.07 -16.02 -3.15
N LEU A 227 -4.47 -15.75 -2.00
CA LEU A 227 -4.69 -16.53 -0.77
C LEU A 227 -5.96 -16.05 -0.04
N ILE A 228 -7.10 -16.16 -0.70
CA ILE A 228 -8.40 -15.73 -0.15
C ILE A 228 -8.98 -16.79 0.80
N GLU A 229 -8.84 -18.06 0.45
CA GLU A 229 -9.35 -19.18 1.23
C GLU A 229 -8.22 -20.08 1.74
N PRO A 230 -8.42 -20.82 2.86
CA PRO A 230 -7.46 -21.81 3.30
C PRO A 230 -7.15 -22.79 2.16
N GLN A 231 -5.87 -23.07 1.98
CA GLN A 231 -5.49 -24.18 1.09
C GLN A 231 -5.75 -25.48 1.83
N ALA A 232 -6.45 -26.41 1.18
CA ALA A 232 -6.78 -27.72 1.71
C ALA A 232 -5.52 -28.57 1.98
#